data_4eda8b3e96d35571de6ef609c4125b20
#
_entry.id   4eda8b3e96d35571de6ef609c4125b20
#
_cell.length_a   1.000
_cell.length_b   1.000
_cell.length_c   1.000
_cell.angle_alpha   90.00
_cell.angle_beta   90.00
_cell.angle_gamma   90.00
#
_symmetry.space_group_name_H-M   'P 1'
#
loop_
_entity.id
_entity.type
_entity.pdbx_description
1 polymer ?
#
loop_
_entity_poly.entity_id
_entity_poly.type
_entity_poly.pdbx_seq_one_letter_code
_entity_poly.pdbx_strand_id
1 'polypeptide(L)'
;LLSVNPYRWIPALYKPDIVEAHLSPRSEAGAKKYPHVYQIANDTLIGLQTSGQNQSIVIAGESGSGKTENMKKCLQFFTRISCDVSNDSGDGDALASAAESGGADSGLERMILATNPLLEAYGNAKTARNDNSSRFGRWIEITFRNREVVVGCSCTAYLLEKARVSKQQQGDRNFHIFYMMIAGANEAQRRKYSLMPVSAFNYLSSSSEAPSDSGNNRRQDAARFAELLEAAEDVCLGEDELHNLLHYAACCLHLGNISFDVIDR
;
A
#
# COMPACT_ATOMS: atom_id res chain seq x y z
N LEU A 1 -4.49 -11.50 18.84
CA LEU A 1 -4.65 -12.41 17.69
C LEU A 1 -3.28 -12.80 17.14
N LEU A 2 -3.04 -14.08 16.90
CA LEU A 2 -1.90 -14.60 16.14
C LEU A 2 -2.41 -14.92 14.71
N SER A 3 -1.84 -14.25 13.71
CA SER A 3 -2.15 -14.49 12.30
C SER A 3 -0.95 -15.17 11.63
N VAL A 4 -1.20 -16.29 10.94
CA VAL A 4 -0.20 -17.05 10.22
C VAL A 4 -0.42 -16.90 8.73
N ASN A 5 0.60 -16.45 8.00
CA ASN A 5 0.52 -16.33 6.54
C ASN A 5 0.53 -17.73 5.89
N PRO A 6 -0.54 -18.14 5.19
CA PRO A 6 -0.62 -19.44 4.53
C PRO A 6 0.14 -19.50 3.20
N TYR A 7 0.75 -18.39 2.75
CA TYR A 7 1.39 -18.23 1.43
C TYR A 7 0.51 -18.62 0.25
N ARG A 8 -0.80 -18.57 0.44
CA ARG A 8 -1.81 -18.80 -0.61
C ARG A 8 -3.06 -17.98 -0.32
N TRP A 9 -3.74 -17.56 -1.35
CA TRP A 9 -5.01 -16.88 -1.20
C TRP A 9 -6.11 -17.86 -0.74
N ILE A 10 -6.85 -17.50 0.32
CA ILE A 10 -7.98 -18.26 0.84
C ILE A 10 -9.23 -17.37 0.80
N PRO A 11 -9.96 -17.33 -0.35
CA PRO A 11 -11.09 -16.40 -0.54
C PRO A 11 -12.18 -16.56 0.52
N ALA A 12 -12.38 -17.77 1.02
CA ALA A 12 -13.42 -18.07 1.99
C ALA A 12 -13.29 -17.31 3.32
N LEU A 13 -12.07 -16.84 3.68
CA LEU A 13 -11.83 -16.13 4.93
C LEU A 13 -12.30 -14.67 4.92
N TYR A 14 -12.48 -14.07 3.74
CA TYR A 14 -12.70 -12.62 3.61
C TYR A 14 -13.95 -12.28 2.81
N LYS A 15 -14.90 -13.20 2.75
CA LYS A 15 -16.19 -12.98 2.09
C LYS A 15 -17.03 -11.94 2.82
N PRO A 16 -17.97 -11.28 2.12
CA PRO A 16 -18.90 -10.32 2.73
C PRO A 16 -19.67 -10.86 3.93
N ASP A 17 -20.14 -12.10 3.87
CA ASP A 17 -20.85 -12.79 4.93
C ASP A 17 -20.01 -12.92 6.22
N ILE A 18 -18.68 -13.04 6.09
CA ILE A 18 -17.77 -13.08 7.23
C ILE A 18 -17.66 -11.71 7.89
N VAL A 19 -17.65 -10.62 7.11
CA VAL A 19 -17.69 -9.25 7.66
C VAL A 19 -18.96 -9.07 8.49
N GLU A 20 -20.12 -9.37 7.90
CA GLU A 20 -21.44 -9.27 8.56
C GLU A 20 -21.52 -10.11 9.84
N ALA A 21 -20.99 -11.33 9.80
CA ALA A 21 -20.93 -12.19 10.99
C ALA A 21 -20.12 -11.60 12.14
N HIS A 22 -19.13 -10.72 11.85
CA HIS A 22 -18.34 -10.05 12.87
C HIS A 22 -18.93 -8.70 13.33
N LEU A 23 -19.85 -8.13 12.55
CA LEU A 23 -20.59 -6.92 12.89
C LEU A 23 -21.75 -7.21 13.85
N SER A 24 -22.42 -8.35 13.69
CA SER A 24 -23.54 -8.70 14.57
C SER A 24 -23.10 -8.71 16.03
N PRO A 25 -23.85 -8.06 16.96
CA PRO A 25 -23.62 -8.22 18.38
C PRO A 25 -23.50 -9.72 18.68
N ARG A 26 -22.72 -10.09 19.69
CA ARG A 26 -22.56 -11.48 20.13
C ARG A 26 -23.96 -12.12 20.25
N SER A 27 -24.47 -12.60 19.14
CA SER A 27 -25.83 -13.08 19.07
C SER A 27 -25.92 -14.37 19.87
N GLU A 28 -27.07 -14.54 20.48
CA GLU A 28 -27.57 -15.59 21.36
C GLU A 28 -27.38 -17.04 20.86
N ALA A 29 -26.99 -17.25 19.63
CA ALA A 29 -26.72 -18.56 19.05
C ALA A 29 -25.24 -18.86 19.12
N GLY A 30 -24.74 -19.41 20.22
CA GLY A 30 -23.46 -20.10 20.48
C GLY A 30 -22.48 -20.46 19.36
N ALA A 31 -22.50 -19.77 18.23
CA ALA A 31 -21.54 -19.92 17.16
C ALA A 31 -20.18 -19.44 17.64
N LYS A 32 -19.25 -20.36 17.87
CA LYS A 32 -17.85 -20.07 18.13
C LYS A 32 -17.34 -19.19 17.00
N LYS A 33 -17.22 -17.88 17.26
CA LYS A 33 -16.50 -17.01 16.34
C LYS A 33 -15.04 -17.47 16.32
N TYR A 34 -14.58 -17.90 15.17
CA TYR A 34 -13.15 -18.22 14.99
C TYR A 34 -12.34 -16.93 15.15
N PRO A 35 -11.13 -16.99 15.72
CA PRO A 35 -10.23 -15.83 15.76
C PRO A 35 -10.02 -15.26 14.35
N HIS A 36 -10.33 -13.98 14.16
CA HIS A 36 -10.25 -13.33 12.86
C HIS A 36 -9.76 -11.88 12.99
N VAL A 37 -9.12 -11.33 11.97
CA VAL A 37 -8.68 -9.93 11.94
C VAL A 37 -9.86 -8.96 12.06
N TYR A 38 -11.02 -9.29 11.50
CA TYR A 38 -12.25 -8.50 11.64
C TYR A 38 -12.77 -8.44 13.08
N GLN A 39 -12.53 -9.46 13.89
CA GLN A 39 -12.87 -9.41 15.32
C GLN A 39 -12.07 -8.32 16.04
N ILE A 40 -10.76 -8.20 15.74
CA ILE A 40 -9.91 -7.15 16.31
C ILE A 40 -10.40 -5.77 15.86
N ALA A 41 -10.72 -5.61 14.58
CA ALA A 41 -11.26 -4.35 14.06
C ALA A 41 -12.59 -3.98 14.73
N ASN A 42 -13.52 -4.94 14.87
CA ASN A 42 -14.80 -4.72 15.55
C ASN A 42 -14.65 -4.39 17.03
N ASP A 43 -13.82 -5.14 17.77
CA ASP A 43 -13.56 -4.86 19.19
C ASP A 43 -12.96 -3.45 19.38
N THR A 44 -12.11 -3.02 18.43
CA THR A 44 -11.54 -1.66 18.42
C THR A 44 -12.62 -0.61 18.17
N LEU A 45 -13.53 -0.84 17.22
CA LEU A 45 -14.64 0.07 16.95
C LEU A 45 -15.60 0.17 18.15
N ILE A 46 -15.98 -0.95 18.74
CA ILE A 46 -16.80 -0.98 19.97
C ILE A 46 -16.09 -0.22 21.10
N GLY A 47 -14.78 -0.40 21.25
CA GLY A 47 -13.97 0.35 22.22
C GLY A 47 -14.04 1.85 21.98
N LEU A 48 -13.92 2.29 20.73
CA LEU A 48 -14.05 3.71 20.35
C LEU A 48 -15.46 4.25 20.67
N GLN A 49 -16.49 3.50 20.32
CA GLN A 49 -17.89 3.90 20.53
C GLN A 49 -18.25 3.99 22.03
N THR A 50 -17.84 3.02 22.82
CA THR A 50 -18.21 2.91 24.22
C THR A 50 -17.39 3.81 25.14
N SER A 51 -16.06 3.85 24.98
CA SER A 51 -15.17 4.65 25.83
C SER A 51 -15.05 6.10 25.37
N GLY A 52 -15.26 6.37 24.09
CA GLY A 52 -15.00 7.67 23.47
C GLY A 52 -13.53 8.05 23.38
N GLN A 53 -12.63 7.13 23.67
CA GLN A 53 -11.19 7.32 23.59
C GLN A 53 -10.63 6.72 22.31
N ASN A 54 -9.59 7.34 21.76
CA ASN A 54 -8.88 6.80 20.60
C ASN A 54 -8.40 5.39 20.90
N GLN A 55 -8.51 4.53 19.89
CA GLN A 55 -8.07 3.15 19.94
C GLN A 55 -6.89 2.94 18.99
N SER A 56 -6.10 1.90 19.22
CA SER A 56 -4.99 1.57 18.33
C SER A 56 -4.89 0.07 18.07
N ILE A 57 -4.58 -0.30 16.83
CA ILE A 57 -4.27 -1.68 16.42
C ILE A 57 -2.79 -1.74 16.06
N VAL A 58 -2.01 -2.52 16.81
CA VAL A 58 -0.60 -2.75 16.51
C VAL A 58 -0.44 -4.05 15.76
N ILE A 59 0.14 -3.99 14.56
CA ILE A 59 0.41 -5.14 13.71
C ILE A 59 1.92 -5.34 13.62
N ALA A 60 2.44 -6.40 14.25
CA ALA A 60 3.85 -6.72 14.30
C ALA A 60 4.12 -8.11 13.73
N GLY A 61 5.32 -8.34 13.20
CA GLY A 61 5.74 -9.62 12.65
C GLY A 61 6.95 -9.48 11.72
N GLU A 62 7.54 -10.59 11.33
CA GLU A 62 8.67 -10.64 10.39
C GLU A 62 8.28 -10.20 8.97
N SER A 63 9.29 -9.96 8.12
CA SER A 63 9.06 -9.67 6.71
C SER A 63 8.34 -10.85 6.03
N GLY A 64 7.30 -10.56 5.24
CA GLY A 64 6.48 -11.58 4.59
C GLY A 64 5.43 -12.26 5.48
N SER A 65 5.26 -11.85 6.75
CA SER A 65 4.26 -12.44 7.65
C SER A 65 2.80 -12.03 7.37
N GLY A 66 2.56 -11.11 6.42
CA GLY A 66 1.21 -10.63 6.06
C GLY A 66 0.74 -9.39 6.84
N LYS A 67 1.65 -8.63 7.47
CA LYS A 67 1.28 -7.39 8.20
C LYS A 67 0.46 -6.41 7.36
N THR A 68 0.92 -6.11 6.15
CA THR A 68 0.25 -5.20 5.22
C THR A 68 -1.12 -5.73 4.80
N GLU A 69 -1.25 -7.03 4.59
CA GLU A 69 -2.53 -7.64 4.23
C GLU A 69 -3.53 -7.58 5.40
N ASN A 70 -3.09 -7.85 6.63
CA ASN A 70 -3.96 -7.69 7.81
C ASN A 70 -4.39 -6.23 8.02
N MET A 71 -3.50 -5.28 7.79
CA MET A 71 -3.83 -3.85 7.82
C MET A 71 -4.89 -3.49 6.77
N LYS A 72 -4.72 -3.92 5.52
CA LYS A 72 -5.72 -3.72 4.44
C LYS A 72 -7.09 -4.29 4.85
N LYS A 73 -7.13 -5.46 5.49
CA LYS A 73 -8.38 -6.07 5.96
C LYS A 73 -9.04 -5.27 7.08
N CYS A 74 -8.27 -4.70 8.02
CA CYS A 74 -8.83 -3.78 9.01
C CYS A 74 -9.44 -2.54 8.37
N LEU A 75 -8.73 -1.93 7.41
CA LEU A 75 -9.23 -0.76 6.67
C LEU A 75 -10.52 -1.08 5.92
N GLN A 76 -10.54 -2.19 5.16
CA GLN A 76 -11.75 -2.65 4.47
C GLN A 76 -12.93 -2.87 5.42
N PHE A 77 -12.68 -3.40 6.61
CA PHE A 77 -13.72 -3.58 7.62
C PHE A 77 -14.33 -2.25 8.06
N PHE A 78 -13.50 -1.25 8.40
CA PHE A 78 -13.98 0.04 8.87
C PHE A 78 -14.71 0.84 7.78
N THR A 79 -14.21 0.82 6.55
CA THR A 79 -14.85 1.55 5.44
C THR A 79 -16.19 0.94 5.06
N ARG A 80 -16.30 -0.40 5.05
CA ARG A 80 -17.56 -1.08 4.75
C ARG A 80 -18.67 -0.76 5.74
N ILE A 81 -18.36 -0.76 7.05
CA ILE A 81 -19.35 -0.40 8.08
C ILE A 81 -19.87 1.02 7.85
N SER A 82 -18.98 1.93 7.49
CA SER A 82 -19.35 3.32 7.26
C SER A 82 -20.36 3.50 6.12
N CYS A 83 -20.31 2.64 5.12
CA CYS A 83 -21.27 2.65 4.00
C CYS A 83 -22.66 2.16 4.44
N ASP A 84 -22.72 1.14 5.28
CA ASP A 84 -24.00 0.58 5.74
C ASP A 84 -24.75 1.59 6.61
N VAL A 85 -24.05 2.32 7.51
CA VAL A 85 -24.63 3.37 8.37
C VAL A 85 -25.14 4.57 7.54
N SER A 86 -24.43 4.95 6.49
CA SER A 86 -24.82 6.09 5.63
C SER A 86 -26.08 5.81 4.82
N ASN A 87 -26.36 4.56 4.48
CA ASN A 87 -27.56 4.16 3.74
C ASN A 87 -28.83 4.13 4.64
N ASP A 88 -28.66 3.96 5.95
CA ASP A 88 -29.81 3.87 6.89
C ASP A 88 -30.23 5.25 7.45
N SER A 89 -29.35 6.25 7.41
CA SER A 89 -29.58 7.56 8.06
C SER A 89 -30.14 8.66 7.18
N GLY A 90 -30.53 8.43 5.91
CA GLY A 90 -31.33 9.35 5.09
C GLY A 90 -30.82 10.80 4.91
N ASP A 91 -29.71 11.17 5.49
CA ASP A 91 -29.09 12.50 5.39
C ASP A 91 -28.16 12.57 4.17
N GLY A 92 -28.78 12.88 3.02
CA GLY A 92 -28.09 13.08 1.75
C GLY A 92 -27.37 14.40 1.70
N ASP A 93 -26.14 14.52 2.18
CA ASP A 93 -25.29 15.67 1.96
C ASP A 93 -24.09 15.34 1.07
N ALA A 94 -24.07 15.97 -0.04
CA ALA A 94 -23.02 16.31 -1.04
C ALA A 94 -21.87 15.33 -1.39
N LEU A 95 -21.64 14.23 -0.68
CA LEU A 95 -20.70 13.18 -1.09
C LEU A 95 -21.39 12.00 -1.80
N ALA A 96 -22.71 12.01 -1.86
CA ALA A 96 -23.53 10.96 -2.48
C ALA A 96 -23.56 11.01 -4.03
N SER A 97 -22.99 12.01 -4.67
CA SER A 97 -23.00 12.12 -6.15
C SER A 97 -22.02 11.19 -6.86
N ALA A 98 -21.16 10.46 -6.13
CA ALA A 98 -20.26 9.46 -6.68
C ALA A 98 -20.76 8.00 -6.55
N ALA A 99 -21.93 7.78 -5.95
CA ALA A 99 -22.46 6.45 -5.62
C ALA A 99 -23.44 5.86 -6.66
N GLU A 100 -23.62 6.48 -7.83
CA GLU A 100 -24.59 6.01 -8.85
C GLU A 100 -24.05 4.97 -9.85
N SER A 101 -22.91 4.33 -9.57
CA SER A 101 -22.46 3.17 -10.37
C SER A 101 -22.28 1.94 -9.49
N GLY A 102 -23.31 1.13 -9.47
CA GLY A 102 -23.45 -0.26 -9.05
C GLY A 102 -22.31 -0.97 -8.36
N GLY A 103 -22.45 -1.23 -7.04
CA GLY A 103 -21.63 -2.20 -6.28
C GLY A 103 -20.78 -1.53 -5.21
N ALA A 104 -21.17 -1.72 -3.98
CA ALA A 104 -20.64 -1.42 -2.64
C ALA A 104 -19.13 -1.17 -2.43
N ASP A 105 -18.48 -0.40 -3.28
CA ASP A 105 -17.12 0.10 -3.05
C ASP A 105 -17.22 1.62 -2.85
N SER A 106 -17.15 2.08 -1.60
CA SER A 106 -17.22 3.52 -1.33
C SER A 106 -15.98 4.18 -1.93
N GLY A 107 -16.16 5.33 -2.59
CA GLY A 107 -15.03 6.10 -3.14
C GLY A 107 -13.91 6.29 -2.12
N LEU A 108 -14.25 6.45 -0.85
CA LEU A 108 -13.30 6.57 0.26
C LEU A 108 -12.49 5.27 0.49
N GLU A 109 -13.13 4.08 0.44
CA GLU A 109 -12.43 2.79 0.55
C GLU A 109 -11.40 2.66 -0.57
N ARG A 110 -11.85 2.91 -1.82
CA ARG A 110 -10.98 2.87 -3.00
C ARG A 110 -9.80 3.83 -2.86
N MET A 111 -10.03 5.09 -2.44
CA MET A 111 -8.96 6.07 -2.21
C MET A 111 -7.97 5.61 -1.13
N ILE A 112 -8.45 5.10 0.00
CA ILE A 112 -7.58 4.61 1.08
C ILE A 112 -6.74 3.43 0.60
N LEU A 113 -7.33 2.48 -0.11
CA LEU A 113 -6.62 1.31 -0.63
C LEU A 113 -5.65 1.68 -1.76
N ALA A 114 -6.00 2.64 -2.61
CA ALA A 114 -5.15 3.13 -3.70
C ALA A 114 -3.87 3.82 -3.21
N THR A 115 -3.80 4.26 -1.96
CA THR A 115 -2.52 4.76 -1.39
C THR A 115 -1.45 3.67 -1.29
N ASN A 116 -1.84 2.39 -1.24
CA ASN A 116 -0.88 1.29 -1.04
C ASN A 116 0.08 1.11 -2.22
N PRO A 117 -0.34 1.02 -3.49
CA PRO A 117 0.58 0.93 -4.63
C PRO A 117 1.60 2.07 -4.66
N LEU A 118 1.18 3.31 -4.34
CA LEU A 118 2.05 4.47 -4.27
C LEU A 118 3.13 4.30 -3.19
N LEU A 119 2.73 3.97 -1.96
CA LEU A 119 3.66 3.79 -0.85
C LEU A 119 4.57 2.57 -1.03
N GLU A 120 4.06 1.48 -1.61
CA GLU A 120 4.83 0.28 -1.90
C GLU A 120 5.88 0.52 -3.00
N ALA A 121 5.56 1.31 -4.02
CA ALA A 121 6.52 1.64 -5.07
C ALA A 121 7.77 2.32 -4.50
N TYR A 122 7.60 3.29 -3.62
CA TYR A 122 8.68 4.10 -3.05
C TYR A 122 9.30 3.52 -1.77
N GLY A 123 8.57 2.67 -1.06
CA GLY A 123 8.98 2.18 0.25
C GLY A 123 9.23 0.68 0.35
N ASN A 124 8.88 -0.12 -0.67
CA ASN A 124 9.13 -1.56 -0.67
C ASN A 124 10.22 -1.93 -1.67
N ALA A 125 10.85 -3.06 -1.39
CA ALA A 125 11.89 -3.64 -2.23
C ALA A 125 11.81 -5.17 -2.22
N LYS A 126 12.29 -5.80 -3.30
CA LYS A 126 12.52 -7.23 -3.32
C LYS A 126 13.78 -7.55 -2.51
N THR A 127 13.65 -8.50 -1.60
CA THR A 127 14.74 -9.07 -0.82
C THR A 127 14.87 -10.57 -1.10
N ALA A 128 15.98 -11.17 -0.68
CA ALA A 128 16.20 -12.61 -0.80
C ALA A 128 15.08 -13.44 -0.15
N ARG A 129 14.35 -12.90 0.85
CA ARG A 129 13.30 -13.59 1.60
C ARG A 129 11.88 -13.24 1.17
N ASN A 130 11.68 -12.08 0.54
CA ASN A 130 10.35 -11.58 0.22
C ASN A 130 10.41 -10.64 -1.00
N ASP A 131 9.63 -10.96 -2.02
CA ASP A 131 9.57 -10.17 -3.26
C ASP A 131 8.93 -8.79 -3.08
N ASN A 132 8.26 -8.51 -1.95
CA ASN A 132 7.63 -7.22 -1.65
C ASN A 132 7.80 -6.86 -0.16
N SER A 133 9.04 -6.62 0.25
CA SER A 133 9.39 -6.29 1.63
C SER A 133 9.26 -4.80 1.90
N SER A 134 8.41 -4.40 2.85
CA SER A 134 8.32 -3.01 3.31
C SER A 134 9.60 -2.60 4.04
N ARG A 135 10.21 -1.51 3.58
CA ARG A 135 11.46 -0.96 4.13
C ARG A 135 11.21 0.29 4.97
N PHE A 136 9.98 0.48 5.47
CA PHE A 136 9.56 1.58 6.33
C PHE A 136 8.47 1.11 7.30
N GLY A 137 8.30 1.85 8.39
CA GLY A 137 7.14 1.74 9.27
C GLY A 137 6.01 2.64 8.79
N ARG A 138 4.76 2.25 9.08
CA ARG A 138 3.57 3.01 8.70
C ARG A 138 2.70 3.26 9.92
N TRP A 139 2.26 4.50 10.07
CA TRP A 139 1.22 4.91 11.00
C TRP A 139 0.02 5.41 10.21
N ILE A 140 -1.13 4.83 10.45
CA ILE A 140 -2.37 5.18 9.77
C ILE A 140 -3.37 5.67 10.82
N GLU A 141 -3.87 6.87 10.65
CA GLU A 141 -4.93 7.44 11.48
C GLU A 141 -6.22 7.45 10.67
N ILE A 142 -7.26 6.86 11.24
CA ILE A 142 -8.61 6.83 10.67
C ILE A 142 -9.48 7.76 11.49
N THR A 143 -10.08 8.73 10.83
CA THR A 143 -10.97 9.70 11.49
C THR A 143 -12.41 9.24 11.31
N PHE A 144 -13.12 9.14 12.44
CA PHE A 144 -14.53 8.80 12.48
C PHE A 144 -15.39 10.02 12.85
N ARG A 145 -16.49 10.25 12.11
CA ARG A 145 -17.55 11.17 12.48
C ARG A 145 -18.55 10.43 13.38
N ASN A 146 -18.90 11.04 14.51
CA ASN A 146 -19.80 10.45 15.52
C ASN A 146 -19.38 9.06 16.02
N ARG A 147 -18.12 8.63 15.79
CA ARG A 147 -17.58 7.30 16.13
C ARG A 147 -18.18 6.15 15.34
N GLU A 148 -18.79 6.43 14.20
CA GLU A 148 -19.51 5.46 13.38
C GLU A 148 -19.00 5.46 11.94
N VAL A 149 -18.90 6.64 11.33
CA VAL A 149 -18.61 6.79 9.91
C VAL A 149 -17.17 7.25 9.70
N VAL A 150 -16.40 6.52 8.89
CA VAL A 150 -15.06 6.94 8.47
C VAL A 150 -15.19 8.16 7.54
N VAL A 151 -14.54 9.25 7.88
CA VAL A 151 -14.57 10.50 7.12
C VAL A 151 -13.21 10.88 6.56
N GLY A 152 -12.16 10.20 6.96
CA GLY A 152 -10.82 10.46 6.47
C GLY A 152 -9.79 9.48 6.98
N CYS A 153 -8.65 9.50 6.31
CA CYS A 153 -7.50 8.69 6.67
C CYS A 153 -6.23 9.50 6.41
N SER A 154 -5.29 9.50 7.34
CA SER A 154 -3.94 10.00 7.13
C SER A 154 -2.91 8.90 7.28
N CYS A 155 -1.83 8.97 6.51
CA CYS A 155 -0.76 7.98 6.54
C CYS A 155 0.60 8.66 6.68
N THR A 156 1.33 8.30 7.72
CA THR A 156 2.70 8.78 7.95
C THR A 156 3.68 7.63 7.83
N ALA A 157 4.74 7.83 7.04
CA ALA A 157 5.81 6.86 6.87
C ALA A 157 6.98 7.18 7.83
N TYR A 158 7.53 6.15 8.46
CA TYR A 158 8.63 6.26 9.41
C TYR A 158 9.79 5.35 9.03
N LEU A 159 11.00 5.76 9.37
CA LEU A 159 12.21 4.93 9.33
C LEU A 159 12.46 4.28 7.96
N LEU A 160 12.24 5.02 6.87
CA LEU A 160 12.58 4.53 5.54
C LEU A 160 14.08 4.18 5.48
N GLU A 161 14.38 2.96 5.00
CA GLU A 161 15.76 2.47 4.80
C GLU A 161 16.45 3.23 3.65
N LYS A 162 16.78 4.50 3.87
CA LYS A 162 17.36 5.40 2.83
C LYS A 162 18.67 4.86 2.26
N ALA A 163 19.45 4.14 3.09
CA ALA A 163 20.73 3.56 2.68
C ALA A 163 20.59 2.56 1.52
N ARG A 164 19.40 1.96 1.34
CA ARG A 164 19.12 1.03 0.25
C ARG A 164 19.26 1.67 -1.14
N VAL A 165 19.07 2.97 -1.26
CA VAL A 165 19.25 3.68 -2.54
C VAL A 165 20.66 3.48 -3.08
N SER A 166 21.67 3.61 -2.21
CA SER A 166 23.08 3.54 -2.59
C SER A 166 23.72 2.16 -2.39
N LYS A 167 23.15 1.32 -1.51
CA LYS A 167 23.74 0.00 -1.20
C LYS A 167 22.66 -1.02 -0.90
N GLN A 168 22.69 -2.14 -1.59
CA GLN A 168 21.81 -3.29 -1.37
C GLN A 168 22.65 -4.49 -0.92
N GLN A 169 22.01 -5.41 -0.18
CA GLN A 169 22.61 -6.71 0.15
C GLN A 169 22.57 -7.63 -1.08
N GLN A 170 23.44 -8.63 -1.10
CA GLN A 170 23.45 -9.63 -2.17
C GLN A 170 22.07 -10.32 -2.28
N GLY A 171 21.53 -10.39 -3.49
CA GLY A 171 20.20 -10.94 -3.77
C GLY A 171 19.04 -9.98 -3.53
N ASP A 172 19.29 -8.79 -2.99
CA ASP A 172 18.28 -7.75 -2.83
C ASP A 172 18.24 -6.82 -4.05
N ARG A 173 17.07 -6.23 -4.32
CA ARG A 173 16.91 -5.12 -5.27
C ARG A 173 16.80 -3.77 -4.53
N ASN A 174 16.98 -2.69 -5.24
CA ASN A 174 16.63 -1.35 -4.80
C ASN A 174 15.11 -1.20 -4.71
N PHE A 175 14.57 -0.02 -4.34
CA PHE A 175 13.13 0.24 -4.29
C PHE A 175 12.45 -0.02 -5.62
N HIS A 176 11.22 -0.51 -5.56
CA HIS A 176 10.47 -0.94 -6.75
C HIS A 176 10.31 0.17 -7.78
N ILE A 177 10.09 1.41 -7.36
CA ILE A 177 9.84 2.55 -8.26
C ILE A 177 10.87 2.68 -9.37
N PHE A 178 12.15 2.46 -9.07
CA PHE A 178 13.22 2.58 -10.06
C PHE A 178 13.07 1.59 -11.22
N TYR A 179 12.77 0.34 -10.89
CA TYR A 179 12.56 -0.70 -11.89
C TYR A 179 11.22 -0.56 -12.62
N MET A 180 10.18 -0.15 -11.90
CA MET A 180 8.85 0.11 -12.44
C MET A 180 8.90 1.21 -13.51
N MET A 181 9.57 2.32 -13.23
CA MET A 181 9.76 3.40 -14.21
C MET A 181 10.52 2.93 -15.45
N ILE A 182 11.62 2.20 -15.28
CA ILE A 182 12.42 1.72 -16.41
C ILE A 182 11.64 0.70 -17.25
N ALA A 183 10.80 -0.13 -16.63
CA ALA A 183 10.04 -1.15 -17.33
C ALA A 183 8.78 -0.61 -18.00
N GLY A 184 8.03 0.27 -17.30
CA GLY A 184 6.68 0.67 -17.66
C GLY A 184 6.54 2.03 -18.36
N ALA A 185 7.57 2.91 -18.27
CA ALA A 185 7.50 4.24 -18.87
C ALA A 185 7.33 4.18 -20.40
N ASN A 186 6.44 5.02 -20.93
CA ASN A 186 6.30 5.23 -22.36
C ASN A 186 7.48 6.02 -22.95
N GLU A 187 7.55 6.15 -24.28
CA GLU A 187 8.69 6.81 -24.94
C GLU A 187 8.85 8.29 -24.53
N ALA A 188 7.74 9.02 -24.34
CA ALA A 188 7.79 10.41 -23.93
C ALA A 188 8.36 10.54 -22.51
N GLN A 189 7.90 9.69 -21.59
CA GLN A 189 8.42 9.62 -20.22
C GLN A 189 9.89 9.19 -20.18
N ARG A 190 10.29 8.20 -21.01
CA ARG A 190 11.68 7.77 -21.14
C ARG A 190 12.60 8.91 -21.55
N ARG A 191 12.19 9.70 -22.54
CA ARG A 191 12.94 10.89 -22.97
C ARG A 191 12.96 11.96 -21.89
N LYS A 192 11.79 12.26 -21.30
CA LYS A 192 11.62 13.31 -20.29
C LYS A 192 12.49 13.06 -19.05
N TYR A 193 12.57 11.82 -18.59
CA TYR A 193 13.36 11.43 -17.41
C TYR A 193 14.74 10.84 -17.76
N SER A 194 15.14 10.84 -19.02
CA SER A 194 16.39 10.27 -19.52
C SER A 194 16.64 8.84 -19.03
N LEU A 195 15.58 7.99 -19.06
CA LEU A 195 15.63 6.64 -18.53
C LEU A 195 16.47 5.74 -19.44
N MET A 196 17.52 5.16 -18.87
CA MET A 196 18.41 4.19 -19.47
C MET A 196 18.03 2.76 -19.02
N PRO A 197 18.60 1.71 -19.62
CA PRO A 197 18.48 0.35 -19.12
C PRO A 197 18.99 0.23 -17.65
N VAL A 198 18.45 -0.74 -16.90
CA VAL A 198 18.81 -0.98 -15.48
C VAL A 198 20.33 -1.08 -15.29
N SER A 199 21.05 -1.75 -16.22
CA SER A 199 22.50 -1.93 -16.16
C SER A 199 23.31 -0.64 -16.29
N ALA A 200 22.69 0.44 -16.76
CA ALA A 200 23.35 1.75 -16.92
C ALA A 200 23.25 2.64 -15.67
N PHE A 201 22.54 2.18 -14.64
CA PHE A 201 22.41 2.90 -13.38
C PHE A 201 23.21 2.21 -12.27
N ASN A 202 24.24 2.87 -11.73
CA ASN A 202 25.12 2.32 -10.70
C ASN A 202 24.35 1.84 -9.46
N TYR A 203 23.29 2.56 -9.05
CA TYR A 203 22.46 2.18 -7.91
C TYR A 203 21.58 0.95 -8.14
N LEU A 204 21.49 0.45 -9.38
CA LEU A 204 20.73 -0.74 -9.73
C LEU A 204 21.60 -1.92 -10.17
N SER A 205 22.84 -1.64 -10.60
CA SER A 205 23.78 -2.62 -11.14
C SER A 205 24.59 -3.36 -10.09
N SER A 206 24.62 -2.86 -8.85
CA SER A 206 25.46 -3.39 -7.77
C SER A 206 24.99 -4.73 -7.19
N SER A 207 23.79 -5.17 -7.52
CA SER A 207 23.30 -6.52 -7.20
C SER A 207 23.83 -7.52 -8.23
N SER A 208 25.09 -7.91 -8.07
CA SER A 208 25.88 -8.71 -9.03
C SER A 208 25.33 -10.12 -9.36
N GLU A 209 24.17 -10.48 -8.87
CA GLU A 209 23.47 -11.74 -9.20
C GLU A 209 21.93 -11.64 -9.19
N ALA A 210 21.35 -10.45 -9.08
CA ALA A 210 19.92 -10.38 -9.33
C ALA A 210 19.73 -10.68 -10.84
N PRO A 211 18.99 -11.72 -11.24
CA PRO A 211 18.52 -11.87 -12.61
C PRO A 211 17.51 -10.74 -12.86
N SER A 212 18.03 -9.53 -12.88
CA SER A 212 17.28 -8.28 -12.97
C SER A 212 16.59 -8.13 -14.33
N ASP A 213 16.91 -9.00 -15.24
CA ASP A 213 16.44 -8.97 -16.62
C ASP A 213 15.79 -10.29 -17.06
N SER A 214 15.35 -11.13 -16.12
CA SER A 214 14.41 -12.18 -16.50
C SER A 214 13.16 -11.46 -17.03
N GLY A 215 12.72 -11.80 -18.24
CA GLY A 215 11.56 -11.17 -18.87
C GLY A 215 10.30 -11.18 -17.98
N ASN A 216 10.29 -12.02 -16.97
CA ASN A 216 9.23 -12.14 -15.97
C ASN A 216 9.25 -10.97 -14.93
N ASN A 217 10.42 -10.59 -14.42
CA ASN A 217 10.54 -9.44 -13.50
C ASN A 217 10.17 -8.14 -14.23
N ARG A 218 10.63 -7.95 -15.47
CA ARG A 218 10.32 -6.76 -16.25
C ARG A 218 8.83 -6.61 -16.54
N ARG A 219 8.13 -7.70 -16.85
CA ARG A 219 6.68 -7.68 -17.07
C ARG A 219 5.94 -7.32 -15.79
N GLN A 220 6.36 -7.86 -14.65
CA GLN A 220 5.78 -7.56 -13.35
C GLN A 220 6.04 -6.09 -12.95
N ASP A 221 7.24 -5.57 -13.16
CA ASP A 221 7.58 -4.17 -12.88
C ASP A 221 6.75 -3.21 -13.76
N ALA A 222 6.55 -3.55 -15.04
CA ALA A 222 5.69 -2.75 -15.93
C ALA A 222 4.22 -2.79 -15.53
N ALA A 223 3.69 -3.94 -15.11
CA ALA A 223 2.32 -4.06 -14.61
C ALA A 223 2.13 -3.22 -13.33
N ARG A 224 3.06 -3.30 -12.38
CA ARG A 224 3.04 -2.47 -11.16
C ARG A 224 3.13 -0.98 -11.46
N PHE A 225 3.83 -0.59 -12.54
CA PHE A 225 3.87 0.82 -12.95
C PHE A 225 2.51 1.29 -13.45
N ALA A 226 1.79 0.47 -14.20
CA ALA A 226 0.41 0.77 -14.61
C ALA A 226 -0.51 0.90 -13.39
N GLU A 227 -0.44 -0.05 -12.43
CA GLU A 227 -1.17 0.01 -11.16
C GLU A 227 -0.86 1.29 -10.35
N LEU A 228 0.40 1.74 -10.37
CA LEU A 228 0.80 3.01 -9.73
C LEU A 228 0.10 4.21 -10.36
N LEU A 229 0.03 4.26 -11.70
CA LEU A 229 -0.61 5.37 -12.40
C LEU A 229 -2.11 5.39 -12.13
N GLU A 230 -2.79 4.24 -12.19
CA GLU A 230 -4.20 4.11 -11.81
C GLU A 230 -4.44 4.54 -10.35
N ALA A 231 -3.58 4.09 -9.44
CA ALA A 231 -3.67 4.46 -8.03
C ALA A 231 -3.47 5.96 -7.80
N ALA A 232 -2.61 6.62 -8.59
CA ALA A 232 -2.43 8.07 -8.53
C ALA A 232 -3.70 8.83 -8.94
N GLU A 233 -4.40 8.34 -9.96
CA GLU A 233 -5.71 8.88 -10.39
C GLU A 233 -6.77 8.67 -9.28
N ASP A 234 -6.83 7.48 -8.70
CA ASP A 234 -7.78 7.11 -7.65
C ASP A 234 -7.65 7.97 -6.38
N VAL A 235 -6.44 8.40 -6.03
CA VAL A 235 -6.20 9.33 -4.92
C VAL A 235 -6.24 10.80 -5.32
N CYS A 236 -6.65 11.10 -6.56
CA CYS A 236 -6.73 12.46 -7.11
C CYS A 236 -5.38 13.20 -7.06
N LEU A 237 -4.27 12.49 -7.24
CA LEU A 237 -2.95 13.10 -7.33
C LEU A 237 -2.84 13.90 -8.64
N GLY A 238 -2.48 15.18 -8.54
CA GLY A 238 -2.35 16.04 -9.71
C GLY A 238 -1.22 15.58 -10.66
N GLU A 239 -1.37 15.88 -11.96
CA GLU A 239 -0.34 15.51 -12.96
C GLU A 239 1.05 16.08 -12.62
N ASP A 240 1.13 17.30 -12.10
CA ASP A 240 2.38 17.92 -11.68
C ASP A 240 2.99 17.23 -10.46
N GLU A 241 2.14 16.80 -9.52
CA GLU A 241 2.60 16.06 -8.32
C GLU A 241 3.15 14.69 -8.69
N LEU A 242 2.42 13.95 -9.54
CA LEU A 242 2.88 12.67 -10.06
C LEU A 242 4.18 12.84 -10.86
N HIS A 243 4.23 13.87 -11.73
CA HIS A 243 5.44 14.20 -12.47
C HIS A 243 6.63 14.44 -11.51
N ASN A 244 6.44 15.24 -10.46
CA ASN A 244 7.50 15.55 -9.50
C ASN A 244 7.99 14.28 -8.78
N LEU A 245 7.08 13.38 -8.36
CA LEU A 245 7.45 12.11 -7.74
C LEU A 245 8.34 11.27 -8.67
N LEU A 246 7.94 11.11 -9.94
CA LEU A 246 8.72 10.36 -10.92
C LEU A 246 10.05 11.07 -11.25
N HIS A 247 10.04 12.38 -11.34
CA HIS A 247 11.23 13.18 -11.59
C HIS A 247 12.27 13.03 -10.49
N TYR A 248 11.86 13.12 -9.21
CA TYR A 248 12.79 12.90 -8.09
C TYR A 248 13.37 11.48 -8.07
N ALA A 249 12.59 10.46 -8.40
CA ALA A 249 13.09 9.11 -8.51
C ALA A 249 14.16 9.00 -9.63
N ALA A 250 13.91 9.60 -10.80
CA ALA A 250 14.87 9.65 -11.89
C ALA A 250 16.14 10.43 -11.49
N CYS A 251 16.02 11.58 -10.83
CA CYS A 251 17.15 12.33 -10.30
C CYS A 251 18.02 11.50 -9.36
N CYS A 252 17.42 10.71 -8.47
CA CYS A 252 18.18 9.80 -7.60
C CYS A 252 19.04 8.81 -8.42
N LEU A 253 18.48 8.23 -9.50
CA LEU A 253 19.21 7.31 -10.36
C LEU A 253 20.39 7.99 -11.06
N HIS A 254 20.18 9.20 -11.60
CA HIS A 254 21.24 9.96 -12.28
C HIS A 254 22.33 10.44 -11.32
N LEU A 255 21.98 10.84 -10.09
CA LEU A 255 22.95 11.18 -9.06
C LEU A 255 23.89 10.00 -8.76
N GLY A 256 23.38 8.76 -8.79
CA GLY A 256 24.20 7.56 -8.60
C GLY A 256 25.22 7.32 -9.72
N ASN A 257 25.07 7.95 -10.88
CA ASN A 257 25.95 7.81 -12.02
C ASN A 257 27.03 8.92 -12.10
N ILE A 258 27.04 9.86 -11.15
CA ILE A 258 28.09 10.89 -11.10
C ILE A 258 29.40 10.22 -10.67
N SER A 259 30.46 10.45 -11.45
CA SER A 259 31.84 10.06 -11.13
C SER A 259 32.70 11.30 -10.91
N PHE A 260 33.74 11.14 -10.12
CA PHE A 260 34.70 12.19 -9.84
C PHE A 260 36.09 11.73 -10.24
N ASP A 261 36.78 12.53 -11.06
CA ASP A 261 38.16 12.28 -11.40
C ASP A 261 39.06 12.88 -10.37
N VAL A 262 40.09 12.15 -9.95
CA VAL A 262 41.17 12.70 -9.09
C VAL A 262 42.08 13.53 -9.98
N ILE A 263 42.11 14.82 -9.77
CA ILE A 263 43.13 15.70 -10.38
C ILE A 263 44.33 15.70 -9.46
N ASP A 264 45.36 14.95 -9.84
CA ASP A 264 46.68 15.07 -9.18
C ASP A 264 47.20 16.49 -9.40
N ARG A 265 47.41 17.24 -8.32
CA ARG A 265 48.00 18.57 -8.31
C ARG A 265 49.48 18.48 -8.03
#